data_cb560554f310dc71f67859d258f98758
#
_entry.id   cb560554f310dc71f67859d258f98758
#
_cell.length_a   1.000
_cell.length_b   1.000
_cell.length_c   1.000
_cell.angle_alpha   90.00
_cell.angle_beta   90.00
_cell.angle_gamma   90.00
#
_symmetry.space_group_name_H-M   'P 1'
#
loop_
_entity.id
_entity.type
_entity.pdbx_description
1 polymer ?
#
loop_
_entity_poly.entity_id
_entity_poly.type
_entity_poly.pdbx_seq_one_letter_code
_entity_poly.pdbx_strand_id
1 'polypeptide(L)'
;MSRKRRMFDIDIPADGENQVFPAGKVEPRRGPMAAAINETAASSRDRAEVEARIRAENDALAQEHVRLKRAGLITDLVPLDAIDTQKLIRDRRPVADFDLAELVASIREVGLSNPIRVEPAADGRYELIQGYRRLSAYRQLLEETGDADTWGRIPAGIAARGDALDSLYRRMVDENLVRKDISFAEMAQLALHYAMDPLTTETDPDKAVALLFKSGGYQKRSYIRNFIPLVERLGETLMYPQEIPRALGLSLAQRLTEVPSLAAAIKAELKDWDTRSITDELAVLRRYAGQEGDMPEGTPAKPKPSSQPAAKAKTTFQLQRPQGSAKCTAANGRLEIRLPRDFSTVDRRKLEAALSAMLDQIE
;
A
#
# COMPACT_ATOMS: atom_id res chain seq x y z
N MET A 1 43.52 -20.35 -83.98
CA MET A 1 42.30 -21.13 -84.18
C MET A 1 41.10 -20.25 -84.11
N SER A 2 40.52 -19.94 -85.29
CA SER A 2 39.40 -18.96 -85.43
C SER A 2 38.05 -19.59 -85.07
N ARG A 3 37.33 -19.02 -84.12
CA ARG A 3 35.95 -19.43 -83.80
C ARG A 3 34.97 -18.68 -84.72
N LYS A 4 34.33 -19.40 -85.63
CA LYS A 4 33.26 -18.94 -86.52
C LYS A 4 32.08 -18.46 -85.72
N ARG A 5 31.69 -17.19 -85.95
CA ARG A 5 30.37 -16.66 -85.52
C ARG A 5 29.31 -17.26 -86.41
N ARG A 6 28.31 -17.87 -85.84
CA ARG A 6 27.05 -18.30 -86.53
C ARG A 6 26.22 -17.03 -86.76
N MET A 7 26.02 -16.62 -88.00
CA MET A 7 25.03 -15.69 -88.42
C MET A 7 23.67 -16.46 -88.49
N PHE A 8 22.67 -15.92 -87.87
CA PHE A 8 21.32 -16.41 -88.07
C PHE A 8 20.81 -15.77 -89.38
N ASP A 9 20.50 -16.61 -90.38
CA ASP A 9 19.81 -16.19 -91.58
C ASP A 9 18.30 -16.09 -91.22
N ILE A 10 17.77 -14.90 -91.38
CA ILE A 10 16.33 -14.63 -91.26
C ILE A 10 15.76 -14.54 -92.68
N ASP A 11 15.14 -15.58 -93.19
CA ASP A 11 14.33 -15.57 -94.41
C ASP A 11 13.11 -14.71 -94.14
N ILE A 12 13.00 -13.62 -94.88
CA ILE A 12 11.80 -12.77 -94.93
C ILE A 12 10.99 -13.21 -96.16
N PRO A 13 9.82 -13.81 -96.02
CA PRO A 13 8.96 -14.09 -97.11
C PRO A 13 8.42 -12.76 -97.76
N ALA A 14 8.62 -12.63 -99.05
CA ALA A 14 8.09 -11.49 -99.83
C ALA A 14 6.61 -11.66 -100.07
N ASP A 15 5.91 -10.55 -99.92
CA ASP A 15 4.58 -10.14 -100.43
C ASP A 15 3.46 -11.16 -100.55
N GLY A 16 2.47 -10.99 -99.75
CA GLY A 16 1.13 -11.57 -99.87
C GLY A 16 0.08 -10.73 -99.19
N GLU A 17 -0.62 -9.97 -99.94
CA GLU A 17 -2.01 -9.43 -99.86
C GLU A 17 -2.42 -8.78 -98.50
N ASN A 18 -2.75 -7.47 -98.62
CA ASN A 18 -3.44 -6.65 -97.64
C ASN A 18 -4.76 -7.29 -97.19
N GLN A 19 -4.78 -7.94 -96.04
CA GLN A 19 -5.98 -8.15 -95.27
C GLN A 19 -6.10 -7.11 -94.15
N VAL A 20 -7.00 -6.13 -94.36
CA VAL A 20 -7.37 -5.16 -93.33
C VAL A 20 -8.16 -5.87 -92.24
N PHE A 21 -7.48 -6.18 -91.16
CA PHE A 21 -8.17 -6.62 -89.93
C PHE A 21 -8.67 -5.38 -89.13
N PRO A 22 -9.89 -5.41 -88.61
CA PRO A 22 -10.40 -4.29 -87.76
C PRO A 22 -9.50 -4.17 -86.50
N ALA A 23 -9.15 -2.93 -86.22
CA ALA A 23 -8.32 -2.58 -85.02
C ALA A 23 -9.02 -2.99 -83.70
N GLY A 24 -8.83 -4.26 -83.34
CA GLY A 24 -9.09 -4.68 -82.00
C GLY A 24 -7.99 -4.05 -81.05
N LYS A 25 -8.40 -3.51 -79.94
CA LYS A 25 -7.49 -3.01 -78.90
C LYS A 25 -6.44 -4.07 -78.58
N VAL A 26 -5.25 -3.91 -79.13
CA VAL A 26 -4.14 -4.76 -78.80
C VAL A 26 -3.70 -4.35 -77.35
N GLU A 27 -4.08 -5.11 -76.38
CA GLU A 27 -3.45 -5.02 -75.10
C GLU A 27 -1.92 -5.31 -75.33
N PRO A 28 -1.06 -4.43 -74.86
CA PRO A 28 0.40 -4.67 -75.02
C PRO A 28 0.75 -5.98 -74.32
N ARG A 29 1.03 -7.02 -75.10
CA ARG A 29 1.65 -8.26 -74.55
C ARG A 29 2.98 -7.90 -73.94
N ARG A 30 2.96 -7.73 -72.59
CA ARG A 30 4.16 -7.49 -71.83
C ARG A 30 5.07 -8.72 -71.98
N GLY A 31 6.26 -8.53 -72.52
CA GLY A 31 7.21 -9.61 -72.67
C GLY A 31 7.55 -10.26 -71.33
N PRO A 32 8.03 -11.50 -71.34
CA PRO A 32 8.34 -12.26 -70.08
C PRO A 32 9.25 -11.51 -69.11
N MET A 33 10.10 -10.65 -69.64
CA MET A 33 11.00 -9.80 -68.82
C MET A 33 10.23 -8.67 -68.10
N ALA A 34 9.22 -8.07 -68.73
CA ALA A 34 8.37 -7.05 -68.10
C ALA A 34 7.47 -7.67 -67.04
N ALA A 35 7.04 -8.91 -67.19
CA ALA A 35 6.28 -9.66 -66.20
C ALA A 35 7.15 -9.96 -64.97
N ALA A 36 8.38 -10.43 -65.17
CA ALA A 36 9.32 -10.70 -64.08
C ALA A 36 9.72 -9.45 -63.28
N ILE A 37 9.91 -8.30 -63.98
CA ILE A 37 10.19 -7.00 -63.31
C ILE A 37 8.99 -6.56 -62.44
N ASN A 38 7.79 -6.71 -62.96
CA ASN A 38 6.56 -6.34 -62.20
C ASN A 38 6.35 -7.28 -60.99
N GLU A 39 6.59 -8.56 -61.12
CA GLU A 39 6.50 -9.51 -60.03
C GLU A 39 7.56 -9.25 -58.95
N THR A 40 8.81 -8.95 -59.37
CA THR A 40 9.85 -8.54 -58.43
C THR A 40 9.53 -7.20 -57.76
N ALA A 41 8.97 -6.24 -58.48
CA ALA A 41 8.53 -4.96 -57.93
C ALA A 41 7.35 -5.12 -57.02
N ALA A 42 6.39 -6.00 -57.28
CA ALA A 42 5.25 -6.33 -56.42
C ALA A 42 5.78 -7.01 -55.14
N SER A 43 6.62 -8.03 -55.24
CA SER A 43 7.25 -8.70 -54.09
C SER A 43 8.08 -7.74 -53.25
N SER A 44 8.77 -6.77 -53.84
CA SER A 44 9.52 -5.75 -53.12
C SER A 44 8.61 -4.75 -52.42
N ARG A 45 7.48 -4.40 -52.98
CA ARG A 45 6.44 -3.56 -52.31
C ARG A 45 5.79 -4.30 -51.13
N ASP A 46 5.41 -5.55 -51.34
CA ASP A 46 4.83 -6.38 -50.27
C ASP A 46 5.79 -6.52 -49.10
N ARG A 47 7.11 -6.73 -49.36
CA ARG A 47 8.11 -6.75 -48.31
C ARG A 47 8.23 -5.41 -47.61
N ALA A 48 8.28 -4.30 -48.34
CA ALA A 48 8.36 -2.97 -47.77
C ALA A 48 7.12 -2.64 -46.90
N GLU A 49 5.91 -3.07 -47.33
CA GLU A 49 4.69 -2.92 -46.54
C GLU A 49 4.73 -3.75 -45.24
N VAL A 50 5.17 -5.00 -45.33
CA VAL A 50 5.35 -5.86 -44.17
C VAL A 50 6.39 -5.27 -43.19
N GLU A 51 7.55 -4.80 -43.70
CA GLU A 51 8.55 -4.13 -42.87
C GLU A 51 8.02 -2.84 -42.23
N ALA A 52 7.28 -2.02 -42.98
CA ALA A 52 6.66 -0.80 -42.45
C ALA A 52 5.65 -1.13 -41.33
N ARG A 53 4.87 -2.18 -41.52
CA ARG A 53 3.89 -2.66 -40.53
C ARG A 53 4.59 -3.15 -39.28
N ILE A 54 5.65 -3.98 -39.41
CA ILE A 54 6.44 -4.46 -38.27
C ILE A 54 7.08 -3.30 -37.51
N ARG A 55 7.61 -2.29 -38.22
CA ARG A 55 8.17 -1.09 -37.56
C ARG A 55 7.08 -0.32 -36.80
N ALA A 56 5.92 -0.09 -37.42
CA ALA A 56 4.81 0.60 -36.77
C ALA A 56 4.30 -0.15 -35.53
N GLU A 57 4.23 -1.48 -35.57
CA GLU A 57 3.86 -2.32 -34.45
C GLU A 57 4.93 -2.26 -33.32
N ASN A 58 6.21 -2.31 -33.68
CA ASN A 58 7.30 -2.18 -32.72
C ASN A 58 7.32 -0.79 -32.05
N ASP A 59 7.12 0.27 -32.81
CA ASP A 59 7.05 1.62 -32.28
C ASP A 59 5.85 1.79 -31.33
N ALA A 60 4.70 1.23 -31.69
CA ALA A 60 3.52 1.23 -30.83
C ALA A 60 3.76 0.45 -29.52
N LEU A 61 4.37 -0.72 -29.59
CA LEU A 61 4.76 -1.51 -28.41
C LEU A 61 5.77 -0.78 -27.54
N ALA A 62 6.78 -0.14 -28.16
CA ALA A 62 7.79 0.64 -27.43
C ALA A 62 7.15 1.85 -26.71
N GLN A 63 6.23 2.57 -27.39
CA GLN A 63 5.48 3.67 -26.78
C GLN A 63 4.61 3.20 -25.62
N GLU A 64 3.88 2.09 -25.80
CA GLU A 64 3.05 1.51 -24.75
C GLU A 64 3.91 1.05 -23.57
N HIS A 65 5.04 0.39 -23.82
CA HIS A 65 5.98 0.00 -22.76
C HIS A 65 6.48 1.22 -21.96
N VAL A 66 6.87 2.30 -22.66
CA VAL A 66 7.29 3.55 -21.99
C VAL A 66 6.14 4.17 -21.19
N ARG A 67 4.93 4.16 -21.73
CA ARG A 67 3.72 4.63 -21.03
C ARG A 67 3.47 3.84 -19.75
N LEU A 68 3.47 2.51 -19.82
CA LEU A 68 3.26 1.62 -18.69
C LEU A 68 4.37 1.77 -17.65
N LYS A 69 5.63 1.91 -18.08
CA LYS A 69 6.76 2.15 -17.19
C LYS A 69 6.62 3.48 -16.44
N ARG A 70 6.26 4.57 -17.13
CA ARG A 70 6.00 5.87 -16.49
C ARG A 70 4.83 5.82 -15.51
N ALA A 71 3.81 5.04 -15.82
CA ALA A 71 2.67 4.82 -14.92
C ALA A 71 3.00 3.90 -13.73
N GLY A 72 4.20 3.28 -13.68
CA GLY A 72 4.60 2.32 -12.65
C GLY A 72 3.80 1.02 -12.70
N LEU A 73 3.28 0.66 -13.87
CA LEU A 73 2.49 -0.56 -14.09
C LEU A 73 3.32 -1.75 -14.56
N ILE A 74 4.62 -1.54 -14.79
CA ILE A 74 5.57 -2.60 -15.12
C ILE A 74 6.28 -3.03 -13.85
N THR A 75 6.25 -4.33 -13.59
CA THR A 75 7.00 -4.96 -12.50
C THR A 75 8.28 -5.56 -13.05
N ASP A 76 9.40 -5.30 -12.38
CA ASP A 76 10.70 -5.88 -12.67
C ASP A 76 11.25 -6.58 -11.43
N LEU A 77 12.23 -7.47 -11.60
CA LEU A 77 12.93 -8.14 -10.51
C LEU A 77 14.16 -7.33 -10.11
N VAL A 78 14.08 -6.65 -8.96
CA VAL A 78 15.13 -5.77 -8.45
C VAL A 78 15.96 -6.50 -7.39
N PRO A 79 17.31 -6.50 -7.48
CA PRO A 79 18.18 -7.08 -6.45
C PRO A 79 17.98 -6.39 -5.10
N LEU A 80 17.94 -7.17 -4.00
CA LEU A 80 17.69 -6.64 -2.65
C LEU A 80 18.79 -5.70 -2.16
N ASP A 81 20.03 -5.96 -2.55
CA ASP A 81 21.21 -5.15 -2.22
C ASP A 81 21.25 -3.81 -2.96
N ALA A 82 20.57 -3.72 -4.10
CA ALA A 82 20.42 -2.49 -4.86
C ALA A 82 19.33 -1.55 -4.32
N ILE A 83 18.60 -1.94 -3.27
CA ILE A 83 17.47 -1.16 -2.73
C ILE A 83 17.86 -0.45 -1.44
N ASP A 84 17.91 0.88 -1.51
CA ASP A 84 18.08 1.77 -0.36
C ASP A 84 16.73 2.14 0.25
N THR A 85 16.73 2.42 1.56
CA THR A 85 15.51 2.70 2.33
C THR A 85 15.56 4.04 3.06
N GLN A 86 16.44 4.96 2.63
CA GLN A 86 16.74 6.19 3.37
C GLN A 86 15.92 7.40 2.93
N LYS A 87 15.41 7.42 1.70
CA LYS A 87 14.73 8.58 1.10
C LYS A 87 13.46 9.02 1.85
N LEU A 88 12.70 8.07 2.36
CA LEU A 88 11.52 8.37 3.19
C LEU A 88 11.86 8.03 4.63
N ILE A 89 11.82 9.01 5.52
CA ILE A 89 11.97 8.80 6.96
C ILE A 89 10.81 7.91 7.42
N ARG A 90 11.16 6.68 7.76
CA ARG A 90 10.21 5.65 8.20
C ARG A 90 10.38 5.46 9.68
N ASP A 91 9.38 5.91 10.39
CA ASP A 91 9.39 5.86 11.83
C ASP A 91 8.88 4.50 12.36
N ARG A 92 9.58 3.44 11.97
CA ARG A 92 9.39 2.15 12.61
C ARG A 92 10.67 1.78 13.29
N ARG A 93 10.70 2.02 14.62
CA ARG A 93 11.68 1.37 15.49
C ARG A 93 11.57 -0.14 15.24
N PRO A 94 12.66 -0.92 15.34
CA PRO A 94 12.63 -2.37 15.27
C PRO A 94 12.01 -2.93 16.57
N VAL A 95 10.73 -2.63 16.79
CA VAL A 95 9.91 -3.41 17.73
C VAL A 95 9.64 -4.73 17.02
N ALA A 96 9.75 -5.84 17.74
CA ALA A 96 9.46 -7.17 17.21
C ALA A 96 8.07 -7.14 16.53
N ASP A 97 8.08 -7.10 15.20
CA ASP A 97 6.86 -7.04 14.40
C ASP A 97 6.34 -8.47 14.29
N PHE A 98 5.48 -8.88 15.24
CA PHE A 98 4.83 -10.20 15.22
C PHE A 98 4.13 -10.48 13.88
N ASP A 99 3.56 -9.45 13.27
CA ASP A 99 2.93 -9.55 11.95
C ASP A 99 3.97 -9.76 10.82
N LEU A 100 5.25 -9.44 11.03
CA LEU A 100 6.30 -9.72 10.04
C LEU A 100 6.53 -11.23 9.89
N ALA A 101 6.50 -11.98 10.98
CA ALA A 101 6.67 -13.43 10.95
C ALA A 101 5.53 -14.11 10.17
N GLU A 102 4.28 -13.64 10.36
CA GLU A 102 3.14 -14.14 9.57
C GLU A 102 3.29 -13.78 8.09
N LEU A 103 3.76 -12.58 7.77
CA LEU A 103 4.01 -12.15 6.41
C LEU A 103 5.13 -12.97 5.75
N VAL A 104 6.20 -13.27 6.47
CA VAL A 104 7.31 -14.14 6.01
C VAL A 104 6.79 -15.54 5.69
N ALA A 105 5.98 -16.12 6.58
CA ALA A 105 5.36 -17.42 6.35
C ALA A 105 4.45 -17.42 5.12
N SER A 106 3.60 -16.41 4.99
CA SER A 106 2.71 -16.25 3.84
C SER A 106 3.47 -16.08 2.53
N ILE A 107 4.52 -15.25 2.49
CA ILE A 107 5.33 -15.05 1.28
C ILE A 107 6.07 -16.33 0.91
N ARG A 108 6.54 -17.09 1.88
CA ARG A 108 7.20 -18.41 1.64
C ARG A 108 6.25 -19.42 0.98
N GLU A 109 4.98 -19.43 1.39
CA GLU A 109 3.99 -20.39 0.92
C GLU A 109 3.36 -20.00 -0.42
N VAL A 110 2.94 -18.75 -0.56
CA VAL A 110 2.09 -18.28 -1.68
C VAL A 110 2.85 -17.35 -2.63
N GLY A 111 4.02 -16.86 -2.24
CA GLY A 111 4.76 -15.83 -2.96
C GLY A 111 4.26 -14.41 -2.67
N LEU A 112 4.86 -13.43 -3.35
CA LEU A 112 4.52 -12.02 -3.18
C LEU A 112 3.31 -11.62 -4.03
N SER A 113 2.17 -11.39 -3.42
CA SER A 113 0.93 -11.00 -4.11
C SER A 113 0.99 -9.59 -4.72
N ASN A 114 1.65 -8.64 -4.03
CA ASN A 114 1.76 -7.25 -4.47
C ASN A 114 3.23 -6.82 -4.51
N PRO A 115 3.75 -6.33 -5.65
CA PRO A 115 5.11 -5.86 -5.77
C PRO A 115 5.38 -4.67 -4.83
N ILE A 116 6.65 -4.47 -4.47
CA ILE A 116 7.09 -3.22 -3.84
C ILE A 116 7.13 -2.10 -4.88
N ARG A 117 7.27 -0.85 -4.45
CA ARG A 117 7.51 0.29 -5.35
C ARG A 117 8.86 0.91 -5.06
N VAL A 118 9.64 1.12 -6.12
CA VAL A 118 10.97 1.72 -6.05
C VAL A 118 11.10 2.83 -7.09
N GLU A 119 11.99 3.77 -6.84
CA GLU A 119 12.39 4.83 -7.78
C GLU A 119 13.88 4.65 -8.12
N PRO A 120 14.29 4.77 -9.39
CA PRO A 120 15.72 4.72 -9.75
C PRO A 120 16.48 5.89 -9.15
N ALA A 121 17.57 5.63 -8.44
CA ALA A 121 18.51 6.62 -7.95
C ALA A 121 19.54 7.03 -9.02
N ALA A 122 20.38 8.04 -8.73
CA ALA A 122 21.35 8.56 -9.70
C ALA A 122 22.51 7.60 -9.98
N ASP A 123 22.82 6.75 -9.01
CA ASP A 123 23.95 5.81 -9.00
C ASP A 123 23.60 4.42 -9.56
N GLY A 124 22.41 4.26 -10.14
CA GLY A 124 21.93 2.98 -10.66
C GLY A 124 21.31 2.06 -9.60
N ARG A 125 21.21 2.51 -8.35
CA ARG A 125 20.50 1.86 -7.27
C ARG A 125 19.02 2.27 -7.31
N TYR A 126 18.26 1.78 -6.34
CA TYR A 126 16.83 2.06 -6.23
C TYR A 126 16.52 2.57 -4.83
N GLU A 127 15.69 3.58 -4.74
CA GLU A 127 15.10 4.03 -3.48
C GLU A 127 13.73 3.41 -3.27
N LEU A 128 13.52 2.81 -2.09
CA LEU A 128 12.25 2.22 -1.75
C LEU A 128 11.21 3.30 -1.45
N ILE A 129 10.12 3.32 -2.22
CA ILE A 129 8.97 4.20 -1.98
C ILE A 129 7.96 3.50 -1.06
N GLN A 130 7.63 2.23 -1.37
CA GLN A 130 6.53 1.51 -0.71
C GLN A 130 6.84 0.01 -0.58
N GLY A 131 6.38 -0.59 0.54
CA GLY A 131 6.49 -2.03 0.76
C GLY A 131 7.66 -2.45 1.64
N TYR A 132 8.04 -1.64 2.64
CA TYR A 132 9.14 -1.93 3.57
C TYR A 132 9.03 -3.31 4.24
N ARG A 133 7.85 -3.69 4.76
CA ARG A 133 7.64 -5.01 5.40
C ARG A 133 7.89 -6.16 4.42
N ARG A 134 7.46 -5.99 3.15
CA ARG A 134 7.71 -6.99 2.08
C ARG A 134 9.19 -7.11 1.76
N LEU A 135 9.91 -5.99 1.68
CA LEU A 135 11.35 -5.98 1.51
C LEU A 135 12.06 -6.64 2.70
N SER A 136 11.65 -6.32 3.94
CA SER A 136 12.19 -6.94 5.16
C SER A 136 11.95 -8.45 5.18
N ALA A 137 10.75 -8.91 4.79
CA ALA A 137 10.42 -10.32 4.69
C ALA A 137 11.30 -11.06 3.65
N TYR A 138 11.56 -10.45 2.50
CA TYR A 138 12.48 -11.03 1.50
C TYR A 138 13.91 -11.11 1.99
N ARG A 139 14.40 -10.07 2.69
CA ARG A 139 15.73 -10.07 3.32
C ARG A 139 15.86 -11.18 4.36
N GLN A 140 14.83 -11.34 5.20
CA GLN A 140 14.78 -12.41 6.19
C GLN A 140 14.75 -13.80 5.54
N LEU A 141 13.94 -13.99 4.50
CA LEU A 141 13.87 -15.25 3.76
C LEU A 141 15.21 -15.59 3.09
N LEU A 142 15.90 -14.61 2.51
CA LEU A 142 17.23 -14.79 1.96
C LEU A 142 18.24 -15.19 3.04
N GLU A 143 18.21 -14.55 4.21
CA GLU A 143 19.09 -14.86 5.34
C GLU A 143 18.83 -16.25 5.91
N GLU A 144 17.56 -16.65 6.08
CA GLU A 144 17.16 -17.95 6.61
C GLU A 144 17.46 -19.11 5.65
N THR A 145 17.28 -18.91 4.35
CA THR A 145 17.38 -20.02 3.36
C THR A 145 18.70 -20.06 2.62
N GLY A 146 19.40 -18.92 2.50
CA GLY A 146 20.59 -18.79 1.66
C GLY A 146 20.33 -18.89 0.14
N ASP A 147 19.06 -18.97 -0.29
CA ASP A 147 18.65 -19.16 -1.67
C ASP A 147 18.54 -17.80 -2.38
N ALA A 148 19.65 -17.38 -2.99
CA ALA A 148 19.72 -16.13 -3.72
C ALA A 148 18.97 -16.16 -5.07
N ASP A 149 18.75 -17.34 -5.65
CA ASP A 149 18.02 -17.48 -6.91
C ASP A 149 16.54 -17.14 -6.72
N THR A 150 15.95 -17.61 -5.62
CA THR A 150 14.54 -17.36 -5.29
C THR A 150 14.33 -16.04 -4.56
N TRP A 151 15.18 -15.70 -3.57
CA TRP A 151 14.95 -14.59 -2.64
C TRP A 151 15.90 -13.41 -2.82
N GLY A 152 16.92 -13.52 -3.68
CA GLY A 152 17.88 -12.44 -3.92
C GLY A 152 17.33 -11.25 -4.69
N ARG A 153 16.16 -11.40 -5.33
CA ARG A 153 15.46 -10.35 -6.10
C ARG A 153 14.00 -10.28 -5.71
N ILE A 154 13.46 -9.06 -5.67
CA ILE A 154 12.07 -8.82 -5.31
C ILE A 154 11.29 -8.19 -6.46
N PRO A 155 10.04 -8.63 -6.74
CA PRO A 155 9.15 -7.96 -7.68
C PRO A 155 8.89 -6.51 -7.26
N ALA A 156 9.24 -5.57 -8.13
CA ALA A 156 9.15 -4.14 -7.86
C ALA A 156 8.53 -3.38 -9.04
N GLY A 157 7.53 -2.56 -8.77
CA GLY A 157 7.03 -1.56 -9.71
C GLY A 157 7.98 -0.36 -9.72
N ILE A 158 8.55 -0.05 -10.89
CA ILE A 158 9.51 1.04 -11.04
C ILE A 158 8.74 2.34 -11.30
N ALA A 159 8.78 3.29 -10.36
CA ALA A 159 8.23 4.62 -10.54
C ALA A 159 9.13 5.48 -11.44
N ALA A 160 8.55 6.48 -12.10
CA ALA A 160 9.36 7.45 -12.85
C ALA A 160 10.23 8.26 -11.88
N ARG A 161 11.47 8.55 -12.30
CA ARG A 161 12.40 9.37 -11.53
C ARG A 161 11.90 10.80 -11.45
N GLY A 162 11.95 11.39 -10.25
CA GLY A 162 11.66 12.81 -10.06
C GLY A 162 10.22 13.13 -9.62
N ASP A 163 9.46 12.14 -9.14
CA ASP A 163 8.25 12.45 -8.39
C ASP A 163 8.61 13.35 -7.19
N ALA A 164 7.91 14.47 -7.04
CA ALA A 164 8.11 15.37 -5.91
C ALA A 164 7.92 14.58 -4.60
N LEU A 165 8.82 14.77 -3.64
CA LEU A 165 8.79 14.07 -2.35
C LEU A 165 7.42 14.17 -1.67
N ASP A 166 6.79 15.34 -1.77
CA ASP A 166 5.42 15.58 -1.28
C ASP A 166 4.39 14.61 -1.88
N SER A 167 4.50 14.29 -3.18
CA SER A 167 3.58 13.36 -3.83
C SER A 167 3.82 11.91 -3.40
N LEU A 168 5.06 11.56 -3.09
CA LEU A 168 5.42 10.24 -2.55
C LEU A 168 4.87 10.06 -1.14
N TYR A 169 5.05 11.06 -0.26
CA TYR A 169 4.45 11.07 1.08
C TYR A 169 2.93 10.97 1.02
N ARG A 170 2.28 11.75 0.14
CA ARG A 170 0.81 11.71 0.01
C ARG A 170 0.30 10.35 -0.46
N ARG A 171 0.94 9.72 -1.44
CA ARG A 171 0.55 8.36 -1.89
C ARG A 171 0.72 7.33 -0.79
N MET A 172 1.80 7.42 -0.01
CA MET A 172 2.04 6.55 1.14
C MET A 172 0.94 6.73 2.19
N VAL A 173 0.56 7.98 2.47
CA VAL A 173 -0.52 8.30 3.40
C VAL A 173 -1.87 7.80 2.90
N ASP A 174 -2.23 8.09 1.64
CA ASP A 174 -3.52 7.71 1.08
C ASP A 174 -3.72 6.18 1.09
N GLU A 175 -2.67 5.40 0.76
CA GLU A 175 -2.74 3.94 0.87
C GLU A 175 -2.98 3.47 2.30
N ASN A 176 -2.24 4.04 3.23
CA ASN A 176 -2.32 3.67 4.63
C ASN A 176 -3.62 4.16 5.29
N LEU A 177 -4.19 5.29 4.84
CA LEU A 177 -5.48 5.80 5.32
C LEU A 177 -6.67 4.90 5.00
N VAL A 178 -6.59 4.18 3.88
CA VAL A 178 -7.60 3.20 3.46
C VAL A 178 -7.52 1.93 4.32
N ARG A 179 -6.32 1.58 4.77
CA ARG A 179 -6.13 0.54 5.79
C ARG A 179 -6.49 1.15 7.14
N LYS A 180 -7.40 0.52 7.87
CA LYS A 180 -7.88 0.99 9.19
C LYS A 180 -6.80 0.94 10.31
N ASP A 181 -5.55 0.66 9.99
CA ASP A 181 -4.53 0.17 10.91
C ASP A 181 -3.50 1.23 11.33
N ILE A 182 -3.61 2.48 10.87
CA ILE A 182 -2.72 3.56 11.33
C ILE A 182 -3.34 4.31 12.51
N SER A 183 -2.60 4.36 13.61
CA SER A 183 -2.96 5.12 14.80
C SER A 183 -2.81 6.64 14.60
N PHE A 184 -3.46 7.43 15.44
CA PHE A 184 -3.32 8.89 15.42
C PHE A 184 -1.90 9.34 15.81
N ALA A 185 -1.20 8.58 16.65
CA ALA A 185 0.18 8.85 17.01
C ALA A 185 1.12 8.68 15.81
N GLU A 186 0.99 7.60 15.05
CA GLU A 186 1.78 7.37 13.82
C GLU A 186 1.50 8.46 12.75
N MET A 187 0.23 8.86 12.60
CA MET A 187 -0.13 9.93 11.66
C MET A 187 0.46 11.29 12.08
N ALA A 188 0.47 11.61 13.37
CA ALA A 188 1.07 12.82 13.91
C ALA A 188 2.60 12.80 13.76
N GLN A 189 3.23 11.66 14.02
CA GLN A 189 4.66 11.47 13.86
C GLN A 189 5.11 11.63 12.41
N LEU A 190 4.34 11.08 11.46
CA LEU A 190 4.60 11.26 10.04
C LEU A 190 4.52 12.74 9.63
N ALA A 191 3.55 13.50 10.16
CA ALA A 191 3.44 14.94 9.89
C ALA A 191 4.63 15.74 10.46
N LEU A 192 5.11 15.37 11.65
CA LEU A 192 6.31 15.96 12.25
C LEU A 192 7.56 15.65 11.42
N HIS A 193 7.78 14.40 11.04
CA HIS A 193 8.92 14.01 10.22
C HIS A 193 8.91 14.71 8.86
N TYR A 194 7.74 14.79 8.23
CA TYR A 194 7.59 15.54 7.00
C TYR A 194 7.99 17.01 7.16
N ALA A 195 7.52 17.66 8.23
CA ALA A 195 7.84 19.07 8.49
C ALA A 195 9.32 19.30 8.84
N MET A 196 10.00 18.29 9.37
CA MET A 196 11.44 18.33 9.71
C MET A 196 12.34 17.97 8.52
N ASP A 197 11.83 17.34 7.48
CA ASP A 197 12.61 16.95 6.31
C ASP A 197 12.94 18.20 5.46
N PRO A 198 14.23 18.52 5.26
CA PRO A 198 14.62 19.73 4.51
C PRO A 198 14.28 19.66 3.01
N LEU A 199 13.90 18.50 2.49
CA LEU A 199 13.53 18.29 1.09
C LEU A 199 12.04 18.45 0.84
N THR A 200 11.24 18.67 1.88
CA THR A 200 9.79 18.90 1.77
C THR A 200 9.46 20.39 1.64
N THR A 201 8.26 20.68 1.15
CA THR A 201 7.84 22.07 0.88
C THR A 201 7.25 22.77 2.08
N GLU A 202 6.83 22.05 3.11
CA GLU A 202 6.13 22.63 4.27
C GLU A 202 6.85 22.22 5.57
N THR A 203 7.22 23.22 6.36
CA THR A 203 7.93 23.06 7.64
C THR A 203 7.02 23.17 8.87
N ASP A 204 5.76 23.57 8.68
CA ASP A 204 4.77 23.65 9.74
C ASP A 204 4.01 22.32 9.86
N PRO A 205 4.09 21.61 11.02
CA PRO A 205 3.39 20.33 11.20
C PRO A 205 1.88 20.41 11.01
N ASP A 206 1.24 21.51 11.38
CA ASP A 206 -0.22 21.68 11.20
C ASP A 206 -0.62 21.78 9.74
N LYS A 207 0.21 22.45 8.93
CA LYS A 207 0.02 22.53 7.48
C LYS A 207 0.42 21.24 6.81
N ALA A 208 1.46 20.55 7.30
CA ALA A 208 1.81 19.21 6.85
C ALA A 208 0.64 18.22 7.02
N VAL A 209 -0.09 18.28 8.14
CA VAL A 209 -1.33 17.49 8.30
C VAL A 209 -2.38 17.84 7.25
N ALA A 210 -2.55 19.14 6.92
CA ALA A 210 -3.52 19.54 5.90
C ALA A 210 -3.13 19.05 4.50
N LEU A 211 -1.84 19.03 4.20
CA LEU A 211 -1.28 18.58 2.92
C LEU A 211 -1.33 17.06 2.77
N LEU A 212 -0.79 16.32 3.75
CA LEU A 212 -0.63 14.88 3.70
C LEU A 212 -1.95 14.13 3.84
N PHE A 213 -2.83 14.58 4.72
CA PHE A 213 -4.11 13.93 5.04
C PHE A 213 -5.30 14.62 4.37
N LYS A 214 -5.12 15.16 3.16
CA LYS A 214 -6.16 15.87 2.41
C LYS A 214 -7.38 15.01 2.13
N SER A 215 -7.19 13.72 1.87
CA SER A 215 -8.24 12.72 1.66
C SER A 215 -9.00 12.37 2.96
N GLY A 216 -8.41 12.63 4.11
CA GLY A 216 -9.05 12.45 5.42
C GLY A 216 -10.05 13.58 5.73
N GLY A 217 -11.18 13.23 6.36
CA GLY A 217 -12.17 14.21 6.81
C GLY A 217 -11.58 15.24 7.79
N TYR A 218 -12.26 16.39 7.90
CA TYR A 218 -11.84 17.49 8.80
C TYR A 218 -11.60 17.02 10.25
N GLN A 219 -12.51 16.21 10.78
CA GLN A 219 -12.42 15.68 12.15
C GLN A 219 -11.17 14.81 12.36
N LYS A 220 -10.83 13.96 11.37
CA LYS A 220 -9.63 13.12 11.44
C LYS A 220 -8.38 13.99 11.47
N ARG A 221 -8.28 15.01 10.61
CA ARG A 221 -7.16 15.95 10.61
C ARG A 221 -7.05 16.74 11.92
N SER A 222 -8.17 17.12 12.52
CA SER A 222 -8.18 17.78 13.84
C SER A 222 -7.61 16.85 14.92
N TYR A 223 -7.97 15.58 14.94
CA TYR A 223 -7.40 14.62 15.88
C TYR A 223 -5.90 14.42 15.68
N ILE A 224 -5.43 14.33 14.42
CA ILE A 224 -3.99 14.22 14.13
C ILE A 224 -3.23 15.42 14.70
N ARG A 225 -3.71 16.66 14.45
CA ARG A 225 -3.08 17.88 14.99
C ARG A 225 -3.02 17.85 16.51
N ASN A 226 -4.10 17.44 17.16
CA ASN A 226 -4.13 17.35 18.62
C ASN A 226 -3.15 16.31 19.18
N PHE A 227 -2.72 15.31 18.39
CA PHE A 227 -1.70 14.34 18.79
C PHE A 227 -0.27 14.85 18.59
N ILE A 228 -0.04 15.92 17.81
CA ILE A 228 1.30 16.47 17.55
C ILE A 228 2.03 16.81 18.87
N PRO A 229 1.46 17.57 19.84
CA PRO A 229 2.15 17.89 21.09
C PRO A 229 2.52 16.67 21.92
N LEU A 230 1.74 15.61 21.85
CA LEU A 230 2.05 14.35 22.55
C LEU A 230 3.27 13.67 21.93
N VAL A 231 3.27 13.52 20.61
CA VAL A 231 4.35 12.86 19.89
C VAL A 231 5.63 13.67 19.91
N GLU A 232 5.54 14.98 19.76
CA GLU A 232 6.69 15.89 19.83
C GLU A 232 7.40 15.82 21.20
N ARG A 233 6.63 15.76 22.28
CA ARG A 233 7.18 15.79 23.63
C ARG A 233 7.57 14.41 24.17
N LEU A 234 6.86 13.36 23.81
CA LEU A 234 7.00 12.01 24.37
C LEU A 234 7.44 10.94 23.37
N GLY A 235 7.38 11.21 22.06
CA GLY A 235 7.56 10.19 21.01
C GLY A 235 8.83 9.36 21.15
N GLU A 236 9.96 9.98 21.53
CA GLU A 236 11.22 9.27 21.75
C GLU A 236 11.20 8.32 22.98
N THR A 237 10.35 8.61 23.96
CA THR A 237 10.26 7.85 25.20
C THR A 237 9.25 6.71 25.14
N LEU A 238 8.21 6.87 24.30
CA LEU A 238 7.15 5.87 24.14
C LEU A 238 7.66 4.65 23.37
N MET A 239 7.38 3.44 23.87
CA MET A 239 7.66 2.18 23.17
C MET A 239 6.49 1.76 22.27
N TYR A 240 5.24 2.09 22.66
CA TYR A 240 4.02 1.65 22.02
C TYR A 240 3.10 2.82 21.64
N PRO A 241 3.58 3.87 20.93
CA PRO A 241 2.76 5.03 20.59
C PRO A 241 1.56 4.64 19.71
N GLN A 242 1.66 3.58 18.89
CA GLN A 242 0.61 3.07 18.04
C GLN A 242 -0.58 2.50 18.82
N GLU A 243 -0.37 2.05 20.05
CA GLU A 243 -1.39 1.45 20.91
C GLU A 243 -2.19 2.48 21.74
N ILE A 244 -1.83 3.76 21.66
CA ILE A 244 -2.50 4.82 22.41
C ILE A 244 -3.92 5.04 21.86
N PRO A 245 -4.98 4.76 22.63
CA PRO A 245 -6.35 5.01 22.21
C PRO A 245 -6.58 6.51 21.97
N ARG A 246 -7.41 6.82 20.97
CA ARG A 246 -7.72 8.23 20.61
C ARG A 246 -8.12 9.08 21.80
N ALA A 247 -9.04 8.58 22.66
CA ALA A 247 -9.51 9.34 23.81
C ALA A 247 -8.40 9.67 24.80
N LEU A 248 -7.55 8.67 25.09
CA LEU A 248 -6.39 8.84 25.97
C LEU A 248 -5.40 9.84 25.39
N GLY A 249 -5.03 9.69 24.12
CA GLY A 249 -4.07 10.58 23.46
C GLY A 249 -4.54 12.03 23.42
N LEU A 250 -5.83 12.29 23.14
CA LEU A 250 -6.39 13.63 23.17
C LEU A 250 -6.36 14.26 24.56
N SER A 251 -6.78 13.53 25.61
CA SER A 251 -6.72 14.00 26.99
C SER A 251 -5.30 14.29 27.45
N LEU A 252 -4.37 13.39 27.11
CA LEU A 252 -2.96 13.54 27.47
C LEU A 252 -2.32 14.74 26.73
N ALA A 253 -2.58 14.90 25.44
CA ALA A 253 -2.08 16.01 24.64
C ALA A 253 -2.57 17.37 25.18
N GLN A 254 -3.83 17.46 25.57
CA GLN A 254 -4.38 18.66 26.23
C GLN A 254 -3.64 18.95 27.54
N ARG A 255 -3.49 17.96 28.41
CA ARG A 255 -2.78 18.16 29.69
C ARG A 255 -1.30 18.50 29.52
N LEU A 256 -0.64 17.91 28.56
CA LEU A 256 0.74 18.26 28.21
C LEU A 256 0.88 19.73 27.78
N THR A 257 -0.16 20.29 27.14
CA THR A 257 -0.19 21.71 26.76
C THR A 257 -0.45 22.61 27.97
N GLU A 258 -1.36 22.20 28.87
CA GLU A 258 -1.72 22.96 30.07
C GLU A 258 -0.61 22.92 31.13
N VAL A 259 0.10 21.77 31.28
CA VAL A 259 1.13 21.56 32.31
C VAL A 259 2.43 21.09 31.66
N PRO A 260 3.34 22.01 31.29
CA PRO A 260 4.59 21.66 30.60
C PRO A 260 5.51 20.69 31.37
N SER A 261 5.50 20.71 32.71
CA SER A 261 6.27 19.79 33.57
C SER A 261 5.81 18.34 33.51
N LEU A 262 4.59 18.10 32.99
CA LEU A 262 4.03 16.75 32.89
C LEU A 262 4.85 15.83 31.98
N ALA A 263 5.38 16.38 30.88
CA ALA A 263 6.24 15.62 29.98
C ALA A 263 7.50 15.12 30.67
N ALA A 264 8.12 15.96 31.49
CA ALA A 264 9.32 15.56 32.26
C ALA A 264 9.01 14.47 33.28
N ALA A 265 7.86 14.54 33.97
CA ALA A 265 7.43 13.54 34.92
C ALA A 265 7.16 12.18 34.26
N ILE A 266 6.47 12.17 33.10
CA ILE A 266 6.22 10.94 32.33
C ILE A 266 7.54 10.35 31.82
N LYS A 267 8.43 11.18 31.28
CA LYS A 267 9.75 10.73 30.82
C LYS A 267 10.57 10.12 31.95
N ALA A 268 10.58 10.74 33.13
CA ALA A 268 11.29 10.24 34.29
C ALA A 268 10.76 8.87 34.78
N GLU A 269 9.45 8.68 34.73
CA GLU A 269 8.82 7.41 35.15
C GLU A 269 9.02 6.29 34.13
N LEU A 270 9.02 6.60 32.83
CA LEU A 270 9.24 5.62 31.76
C LEU A 270 10.73 5.37 31.48
N LYS A 271 11.63 6.20 32.03
CA LYS A 271 13.06 6.05 31.86
C LYS A 271 13.55 4.72 32.51
N ASP A 272 14.48 4.08 31.83
CA ASP A 272 15.12 2.83 32.30
C ASP A 272 14.14 1.65 32.50
N TRP A 273 12.92 1.74 31.97
CA TRP A 273 11.92 0.67 32.03
C TRP A 273 11.70 0.02 30.66
N ASP A 274 12.75 -0.64 30.17
CA ASP A 274 12.78 -1.25 28.83
C ASP A 274 11.95 -2.54 28.71
N THR A 275 11.56 -3.15 29.85
CA THR A 275 10.75 -4.37 29.90
C THR A 275 9.27 -4.13 30.06
N ARG A 276 8.81 -2.85 29.98
CA ARG A 276 7.39 -2.51 30.12
C ARG A 276 6.56 -3.10 29.00
N SER A 277 5.39 -3.59 29.36
CA SER A 277 4.38 -4.04 28.40
C SER A 277 3.52 -2.86 27.88
N ILE A 278 2.72 -3.11 26.83
CA ILE A 278 1.72 -2.16 26.32
C ILE A 278 0.80 -1.70 27.45
N THR A 279 0.34 -2.64 28.28
CA THR A 279 -0.57 -2.34 29.40
C THR A 279 0.07 -1.45 30.45
N ASP A 280 1.35 -1.66 30.74
CA ASP A 280 2.10 -0.85 31.71
C ASP A 280 2.27 0.59 31.22
N GLU A 281 2.70 0.76 29.96
CA GLU A 281 2.85 2.08 29.37
C GLU A 281 1.52 2.82 29.32
N LEU A 282 0.45 2.17 28.87
CA LEU A 282 -0.88 2.77 28.85
C LEU A 282 -1.43 3.09 30.25
N ALA A 283 -1.08 2.29 31.29
CA ALA A 283 -1.48 2.59 32.66
C ALA A 283 -0.82 3.86 33.19
N VAL A 284 0.48 4.04 32.93
CA VAL A 284 1.19 5.29 33.25
C VAL A 284 0.52 6.47 32.52
N LEU A 285 0.31 6.37 31.22
CA LEU A 285 -0.28 7.45 30.43
C LEU A 285 -1.71 7.81 30.90
N ARG A 286 -2.53 6.83 31.29
CA ARG A 286 -3.89 7.07 31.83
C ARG A 286 -3.87 7.85 33.14
N ARG A 287 -2.94 7.53 34.03
CA ARG A 287 -2.76 8.23 35.31
C ARG A 287 -2.45 9.70 35.08
N TYR A 288 -1.52 10.01 34.20
CA TYR A 288 -1.16 11.37 33.84
C TYR A 288 -2.27 12.08 33.01
N ALA A 289 -3.08 11.34 32.28
CA ALA A 289 -4.26 11.87 31.61
C ALA A 289 -5.43 12.18 32.55
N GLY A 290 -5.36 11.78 33.84
CA GLY A 290 -6.44 11.94 34.80
C GLY A 290 -7.60 10.97 34.59
N GLN A 291 -7.37 9.84 33.94
CA GLN A 291 -8.35 8.81 33.62
C GLN A 291 -8.18 7.57 34.54
N GLU A 292 -7.95 7.77 35.82
CA GLU A 292 -7.72 6.67 36.79
C GLU A 292 -8.92 5.74 37.04
N GLY A 293 -10.01 5.88 36.29
CA GLY A 293 -11.25 5.12 36.49
C GLY A 293 -11.50 3.95 35.54
N ASP A 294 -10.63 3.65 34.57
CA ASP A 294 -10.90 2.64 33.52
C ASP A 294 -9.81 1.56 33.45
N MET A 295 -9.44 0.96 34.62
CA MET A 295 -8.56 -0.20 34.67
C MET A 295 -9.33 -1.50 34.46
N PRO A 296 -8.86 -2.41 33.58
CA PRO A 296 -9.29 -3.81 33.66
C PRO A 296 -8.74 -4.41 34.95
N GLU A 297 -9.60 -4.92 35.80
CA GLU A 297 -9.30 -5.54 37.08
C GLU A 297 -8.23 -6.63 36.97
N GLY A 298 -7.15 -6.47 37.72
CA GLY A 298 -6.10 -7.50 37.83
C GLY A 298 -4.86 -7.08 38.61
N THR A 299 -4.95 -6.37 39.75
CA THR A 299 -3.96 -6.44 40.84
C THR A 299 -4.46 -5.69 42.09
N PRO A 300 -4.27 -6.18 43.32
CA PRO A 300 -4.92 -5.62 44.47
C PRO A 300 -4.17 -4.40 45.06
N ALA A 301 -4.81 -3.23 45.03
CA ALA A 301 -4.34 -2.05 45.77
C ALA A 301 -5.29 -1.72 46.95
N LYS A 302 -4.71 -1.36 48.09
CA LYS A 302 -5.36 -1.08 49.37
C LYS A 302 -6.37 0.09 49.31
N PRO A 303 -7.42 0.05 50.14
CA PRO A 303 -8.52 1.03 50.06
C PRO A 303 -8.21 2.34 50.78
N LYS A 304 -8.61 3.48 50.18
CA LYS A 304 -8.85 4.76 50.83
C LYS A 304 -10.29 5.22 50.59
N PRO A 305 -10.97 5.86 51.55
CA PRO A 305 -12.40 6.07 51.52
C PRO A 305 -12.83 7.24 50.61
N SER A 306 -13.84 7.03 49.81
CA SER A 306 -14.42 8.00 48.90
C SER A 306 -15.71 8.61 49.47
N SER A 307 -15.93 9.88 49.24
CA SER A 307 -17.20 10.55 49.34
C SER A 307 -17.41 11.42 48.13
N GLN A 308 -18.24 10.97 47.18
CA GLN A 308 -19.21 11.77 46.42
C GLN A 308 -19.86 10.96 45.28
N PRO A 309 -21.06 11.32 44.79
CA PRO A 309 -22.01 10.38 44.23
C PRO A 309 -21.73 10.00 42.75
N ALA A 310 -21.88 8.71 42.50
CA ALA A 310 -21.58 8.01 41.25
C ALA A 310 -22.42 8.47 40.06
N ALA A 311 -21.78 8.80 38.97
CA ALA A 311 -22.35 8.71 37.63
C ALA A 311 -22.60 7.23 37.31
N LYS A 312 -23.79 6.91 36.80
CA LYS A 312 -24.35 5.57 36.60
C LYS A 312 -23.38 4.64 35.83
N ALA A 313 -22.81 3.67 36.51
CA ALA A 313 -21.83 2.76 36.01
C ALA A 313 -22.41 1.78 34.96
N LYS A 314 -21.66 1.59 33.86
CA LYS A 314 -21.89 0.53 32.90
C LYS A 314 -21.30 -0.75 33.47
N THR A 315 -22.14 -1.74 33.75
CA THR A 315 -21.71 -3.04 34.28
C THR A 315 -21.56 -4.05 33.16
N THR A 316 -20.38 -4.64 33.03
CA THR A 316 -20.15 -5.72 32.06
C THR A 316 -19.76 -6.98 32.82
N PHE A 317 -20.44 -8.10 32.55
CA PHE A 317 -20.15 -9.39 33.16
C PHE A 317 -20.29 -10.54 32.15
N GLN A 318 -19.64 -11.66 32.46
CA GLN A 318 -19.76 -12.89 31.66
C GLN A 318 -20.64 -13.90 32.42
N LEU A 319 -21.63 -14.43 31.73
CA LEU A 319 -22.51 -15.48 32.25
C LEU A 319 -22.02 -16.82 31.64
N GLN A 320 -21.54 -17.72 32.50
CA GLN A 320 -21.16 -19.09 32.09
C GLN A 320 -22.43 -19.94 31.98
N ARG A 321 -22.61 -20.61 30.86
CA ARG A 321 -23.77 -21.50 30.57
C ARG A 321 -23.24 -22.84 30.04
N PRO A 322 -23.97 -23.92 30.18
CA PRO A 322 -23.56 -25.24 29.64
C PRO A 322 -23.34 -25.21 28.12
N GLN A 323 -23.92 -24.24 27.42
CA GLN A 323 -23.86 -24.09 25.96
C GLN A 323 -22.87 -22.99 25.51
N GLY A 324 -21.99 -22.48 26.39
CA GLY A 324 -21.02 -21.43 26.11
C GLY A 324 -21.20 -20.17 26.96
N SER A 325 -20.24 -19.25 26.89
CA SER A 325 -20.30 -18.00 27.67
C SER A 325 -21.07 -16.90 26.93
N ALA A 326 -21.87 -16.13 27.69
CA ALA A 326 -22.54 -14.93 27.21
C ALA A 326 -21.89 -13.68 27.81
N LYS A 327 -21.56 -12.69 26.99
CA LYS A 327 -21.11 -11.37 27.45
C LYS A 327 -22.31 -10.44 27.58
N CYS A 328 -22.60 -10.01 28.80
CA CYS A 328 -23.70 -9.12 29.13
C CYS A 328 -23.16 -7.72 29.47
N THR A 329 -23.77 -6.68 28.93
CA THR A 329 -23.44 -5.29 29.24
C THR A 329 -24.74 -4.55 29.63
N ALA A 330 -24.84 -4.10 30.87
CA ALA A 330 -25.94 -3.33 31.38
C ALA A 330 -25.55 -1.86 31.58
N ALA A 331 -26.35 -0.96 31.05
CA ALA A 331 -26.23 0.48 31.21
C ALA A 331 -27.64 1.09 31.40
N ASN A 332 -27.71 2.37 31.75
CA ASN A 332 -29.00 3.03 31.95
C ASN A 332 -29.90 2.89 30.70
N GLY A 333 -30.99 2.15 30.83
CA GLY A 333 -31.95 1.94 29.75
C GLY A 333 -31.49 1.00 28.61
N ARG A 334 -30.35 0.29 28.77
CA ARG A 334 -29.82 -0.61 27.75
C ARG A 334 -29.24 -1.87 28.36
N LEU A 335 -29.71 -3.02 27.89
CA LEU A 335 -29.10 -4.32 28.12
C LEU A 335 -28.68 -4.92 26.79
N GLU A 336 -27.40 -5.29 26.67
CA GLU A 336 -26.82 -5.91 25.48
C GLU A 336 -26.28 -7.29 25.88
N ILE A 337 -26.74 -8.35 25.20
CA ILE A 337 -26.28 -9.71 25.41
C ILE A 337 -25.65 -10.22 24.12
N ARG A 338 -24.37 -10.59 24.19
CA ARG A 338 -23.63 -11.17 23.06
C ARG A 338 -23.38 -12.64 23.30
N LEU A 339 -23.84 -13.46 22.38
CA LEU A 339 -23.65 -14.91 22.33
C LEU A 339 -23.04 -15.30 21.00
N PRO A 340 -22.23 -16.36 20.92
CA PRO A 340 -21.77 -16.94 19.66
C PRO A 340 -22.91 -17.73 18.98
N ARG A 341 -24.06 -17.07 18.76
CA ARG A 341 -25.24 -17.65 18.11
C ARG A 341 -25.89 -16.60 17.22
N ASP A 342 -26.28 -17.02 16.03
CA ASP A 342 -27.07 -16.18 15.13
C ASP A 342 -28.53 -16.12 15.59
N PHE A 343 -28.94 -14.96 16.09
CA PHE A 343 -30.32 -14.73 16.56
C PHE A 343 -31.31 -14.52 15.41
N SER A 344 -30.84 -14.26 14.18
CA SER A 344 -31.72 -14.12 13.02
C SER A 344 -32.40 -15.44 12.62
N THR A 345 -31.81 -16.58 13.03
CA THR A 345 -32.33 -17.92 12.80
C THR A 345 -33.31 -18.38 13.86
N VAL A 346 -33.50 -17.62 14.93
CA VAL A 346 -34.42 -17.96 16.02
C VAL A 346 -35.83 -17.43 15.70
N ASP A 347 -36.84 -18.30 15.89
CA ASP A 347 -38.22 -17.90 15.72
C ASP A 347 -38.57 -16.67 16.59
N ARG A 348 -39.12 -15.65 15.94
CA ARG A 348 -39.44 -14.36 16.58
C ARG A 348 -40.30 -14.50 17.81
N ARG A 349 -41.34 -15.37 17.79
CA ARG A 349 -42.24 -15.58 18.92
C ARG A 349 -41.54 -16.17 20.12
N LYS A 350 -40.61 -17.11 19.90
CA LYS A 350 -39.74 -17.68 20.95
C LYS A 350 -38.81 -16.65 21.55
N LEU A 351 -38.26 -15.77 20.70
CA LEU A 351 -37.39 -14.71 21.17
C LEU A 351 -38.15 -13.66 21.99
N GLU A 352 -39.34 -13.24 21.54
CA GLU A 352 -40.22 -12.32 22.27
C GLU A 352 -40.64 -12.89 23.61
N ALA A 353 -41.07 -14.16 23.68
CA ALA A 353 -41.44 -14.81 24.93
C ALA A 353 -40.28 -14.92 25.92
N ALA A 354 -39.05 -15.24 25.43
CA ALA A 354 -37.87 -15.31 26.29
C ALA A 354 -37.47 -13.94 26.84
N LEU A 355 -37.56 -12.88 26.02
CA LEU A 355 -37.27 -11.50 26.44
C LEU A 355 -38.32 -10.99 27.45
N SER A 356 -39.63 -11.27 27.23
CA SER A 356 -40.67 -10.91 28.16
C SER A 356 -40.46 -11.58 29.53
N ALA A 357 -40.25 -12.90 29.56
CA ALA A 357 -39.96 -13.62 30.78
C ALA A 357 -38.71 -13.12 31.54
N MET A 358 -37.69 -12.69 30.80
CA MET A 358 -36.49 -12.09 31.38
C MET A 358 -36.79 -10.72 31.99
N LEU A 359 -37.56 -9.88 31.31
CA LEU A 359 -37.93 -8.54 31.80
C LEU A 359 -38.85 -8.65 33.05
N ASP A 360 -39.80 -9.57 33.04
CA ASP A 360 -40.70 -9.83 34.18
C ASP A 360 -39.97 -10.32 35.45
N GLN A 361 -38.73 -10.88 35.29
CA GLN A 361 -37.88 -11.30 36.42
C GLN A 361 -36.96 -10.19 36.94
N ILE A 362 -36.83 -9.11 36.22
CA ILE A 362 -35.95 -7.97 36.58
C ILE A 362 -36.76 -6.86 37.27
N GLU A 363 -38.05 -6.78 37.02
CA GLU A 363 -39.00 -5.93 37.77
C GLU A 363 -39.38 -6.56 39.10
#